data_06f654a3937dd64e307b3144b70dac68
#
_entry.id   06f654a3937dd64e307b3144b70dac68
#
_cell.length_a   1.000
_cell.length_b   1.000
_cell.length_c   1.000
_cell.angle_alpha   90.00
_cell.angle_beta   90.00
_cell.angle_gamma   90.00
#
_symmetry.space_group_name_H-M   'P 1'
#
loop_
_entity.id
_entity.type
_entity.pdbx_description
1 polymer ?
#
loop_
_entity_poly.entity_id
_entity_poly.type
_entity_poly.pdbx_seq_one_letter_code
_entity_poly.pdbx_strand_id
1 'polypeptide(L)'
;ATTKSTESATKATEKETTGSDATTSYDKTSLSYSGAYTDISKKKDADFKNAKYVSSSNEILNAISSAKAGDVIIVKEGTYKFSDTIVINNAMNGKSGSYIIVKAESGKEVKFDFSAQKLDGANRGVVVDGDYWYFQGINFYGAGDNGVLLAGNNNIFEKCVFEANRDSGLQISRYDTTAATKDLWPSNNLIINCTSHDNCDFPEQGGTGENADGFAAKLTCGEGNVFDGCISYSNSDDGWDLFAKSATGPIGVITIRNCVAFNNGTLSNGVHYANGDMNGFKLGGSGVGTPHNVMNCLSFDNGATGFTDNNNPTGLTIVNVTAWGNGKYAKKGNFLCYRTSSAAIFKGLVSAGAIDSDKFTGKMADSIYYNSGKYYNLSGSLFTSLVSGDKKGTVVTDPAK
;
A
#
# COMPACT_ATOMS: atom_id res chain seq x y z
N ALA A 1 -2.20 8.23 -77.14
CA ALA A 1 -1.38 9.13 -76.34
C ALA A 1 -1.85 9.04 -74.90
N THR A 2 -1.09 8.34 -74.05
CA THR A 2 -1.34 8.13 -72.62
C THR A 2 -0.34 8.98 -71.84
N THR A 3 -0.82 9.97 -71.16
CA THR A 3 -0.03 10.81 -70.29
C THR A 3 0.03 10.18 -68.86
N LYS A 4 1.23 9.80 -68.45
CA LYS A 4 1.53 9.44 -67.05
C LYS A 4 1.71 10.70 -66.23
N SER A 5 0.93 10.89 -65.16
CA SER A 5 1.18 11.84 -64.11
C SER A 5 2.06 11.22 -63.04
N THR A 6 3.22 11.79 -62.81
CA THR A 6 4.14 11.51 -61.71
C THR A 6 3.71 12.31 -60.50
N GLU A 7 3.22 11.63 -59.45
CA GLU A 7 3.05 12.23 -58.12
C GLU A 7 4.37 12.23 -57.36
N SER A 8 4.80 13.41 -57.00
CA SER A 8 5.96 13.68 -56.16
C SER A 8 5.55 13.50 -54.69
N ALA A 9 6.11 12.50 -54.03
CA ALA A 9 5.94 12.31 -52.59
C ALA A 9 6.80 13.36 -51.82
N THR A 10 6.15 14.32 -51.23
CA THR A 10 6.77 15.27 -50.32
C THR A 10 7.01 14.57 -48.96
N LYS A 11 8.25 14.39 -48.60
CA LYS A 11 8.73 13.91 -47.32
C LYS A 11 8.47 15.00 -46.29
N ALA A 12 7.49 14.81 -45.40
CA ALA A 12 7.31 15.65 -44.25
C ALA A 12 8.40 15.34 -43.24
N THR A 13 9.32 16.28 -43.04
CA THR A 13 10.27 16.30 -41.95
C THR A 13 9.53 16.69 -40.67
N GLU A 14 9.31 15.71 -39.77
CA GLU A 14 8.90 16.01 -38.41
C GLU A 14 10.02 16.77 -37.70
N LYS A 15 9.69 17.99 -37.32
CA LYS A 15 10.54 18.87 -36.52
C LYS A 15 10.40 18.38 -35.07
N GLU A 16 11.45 17.76 -34.54
CA GLU A 16 11.57 17.54 -33.10
C GLU A 16 11.46 18.87 -32.38
N THR A 17 10.32 19.07 -31.72
CA THR A 17 10.19 20.09 -30.70
C THR A 17 10.85 19.55 -29.44
N THR A 18 12.05 20.01 -29.16
CA THR A 18 12.69 19.88 -27.87
C THR A 18 11.82 20.61 -26.83
N GLY A 19 10.93 19.83 -26.18
CA GLY A 19 10.19 20.30 -25.03
C GLY A 19 11.15 20.51 -23.87
N SER A 20 11.14 21.72 -23.31
CA SER A 20 11.91 22.10 -22.14
C SER A 20 11.71 21.09 -21.02
N ASP A 21 12.81 20.57 -20.51
CA ASP A 21 12.92 19.74 -19.30
C ASP A 21 12.23 20.39 -18.11
N ALA A 22 11.00 19.99 -17.85
CA ALA A 22 10.47 20.03 -16.49
C ALA A 22 11.06 18.80 -15.76
N THR A 23 12.36 18.81 -15.49
CA THR A 23 12.97 17.97 -14.49
C THR A 23 12.45 18.44 -13.14
N THR A 24 11.28 17.95 -12.73
CA THR A 24 11.02 17.84 -11.31
C THR A 24 12.06 16.83 -10.80
N SER A 25 13.17 17.36 -10.26
CA SER A 25 14.12 16.59 -9.52
C SER A 25 13.34 15.99 -8.34
N TYR A 26 12.95 14.72 -8.45
CA TYR A 26 12.52 13.95 -7.30
C TYR A 26 13.75 13.75 -6.44
N ASP A 27 14.00 14.71 -5.56
CA ASP A 27 15.05 14.64 -4.58
C ASP A 27 14.74 13.51 -3.60
N LYS A 28 15.52 12.44 -3.63
CA LYS A 28 15.43 11.31 -2.70
C LYS A 28 15.56 11.76 -1.23
N THR A 29 16.01 12.98 -0.99
CA THR A 29 16.31 13.52 0.34
C THR A 29 15.17 14.34 0.94
N SER A 30 14.15 14.75 0.16
CA SER A 30 13.15 15.71 0.61
C SER A 30 11.97 15.13 1.38
N LEU A 31 11.83 13.80 1.48
CA LEU A 31 10.88 13.16 2.37
C LEU A 31 11.59 12.80 3.69
N SER A 32 11.94 13.82 4.46
CA SER A 32 12.42 13.61 5.83
C SER A 32 11.26 13.03 6.64
N TYR A 33 11.42 11.79 7.13
CA TYR A 33 10.59 11.28 8.20
C TYR A 33 10.62 12.25 9.38
N SER A 34 9.55 12.31 10.14
CA SER A 34 9.56 13.06 11.40
C SER A 34 10.78 12.63 12.23
N GLY A 35 11.48 13.55 12.87
CA GLY A 35 12.64 13.23 13.71
C GLY A 35 12.35 12.12 14.72
N ALA A 36 11.10 12.02 15.18
CA ALA A 36 10.61 10.98 16.08
C ALA A 36 10.83 9.55 15.56
N TYR A 37 10.58 9.27 14.25
CA TYR A 37 10.82 7.94 13.70
C TYR A 37 12.31 7.58 13.76
N THR A 38 13.18 8.46 13.29
CA THR A 38 14.62 8.20 13.24
C THR A 38 15.24 8.03 14.61
N ASP A 39 14.69 8.68 15.63
CA ASP A 39 15.16 8.57 17.00
C ASP A 39 14.68 7.30 17.69
N ILE A 40 13.42 6.92 17.51
CA ILE A 40 12.82 5.74 18.16
C ILE A 40 13.32 4.45 17.50
N SER A 41 13.37 4.38 16.17
CA SER A 41 13.72 3.17 15.41
C SER A 41 15.14 2.64 15.71
N LYS A 42 16.03 3.51 16.18
CA LYS A 42 17.42 3.17 16.53
C LYS A 42 17.59 2.73 17.97
N LYS A 43 16.59 2.97 18.84
CA LYS A 43 16.66 2.65 20.27
C LYS A 43 16.53 1.15 20.53
N LYS A 44 17.40 0.65 21.42
CA LYS A 44 17.26 -0.67 22.03
C LYS A 44 16.38 -0.58 23.27
N ASP A 45 15.90 -1.72 23.76
CA ASP A 45 15.03 -1.74 24.96
C ASP A 45 15.69 -1.07 26.16
N ALA A 46 17.00 -1.27 26.37
CA ALA A 46 17.78 -0.64 27.44
C ALA A 46 17.85 0.89 27.38
N ASP A 47 17.57 1.50 26.22
CA ASP A 47 17.59 2.96 26.05
C ASP A 47 16.30 3.61 26.61
N PHE A 48 15.26 2.80 26.87
CA PHE A 48 13.99 3.23 27.47
C PHE A 48 13.98 2.99 28.97
N LYS A 49 14.59 3.90 29.72
CA LYS A 49 14.84 3.74 31.17
C LYS A 49 13.60 3.48 32.04
N ASN A 50 12.42 3.94 31.61
CA ASN A 50 11.15 3.82 32.32
C ASN A 50 10.14 2.94 31.58
N ALA A 51 10.60 2.04 30.72
CA ALA A 51 9.72 1.15 29.99
C ALA A 51 8.98 0.19 30.92
N LYS A 52 7.68 0.05 30.71
CA LYS A 52 6.85 -0.95 31.37
C LYS A 52 6.88 -2.25 30.57
N TYR A 53 7.44 -3.31 31.15
CA TYR A 53 7.41 -4.63 30.55
C TYR A 53 6.10 -5.34 30.91
N VAL A 54 5.44 -5.93 29.91
CA VAL A 54 4.17 -6.65 30.04
C VAL A 54 4.25 -8.03 29.41
N SER A 55 3.57 -9.01 30.00
CA SER A 55 3.66 -10.43 29.62
C SER A 55 2.34 -11.19 29.72
N SER A 56 1.22 -10.47 29.79
CA SER A 56 -0.13 -11.03 29.72
C SER A 56 -1.08 -10.09 28.98
N SER A 57 -2.18 -10.63 28.42
CA SER A 57 -3.22 -9.82 27.75
C SER A 57 -3.78 -8.72 28.67
N ASN A 58 -4.02 -9.04 29.94
CA ASN A 58 -4.52 -8.06 30.91
C ASN A 58 -3.50 -6.97 31.22
N GLU A 59 -2.20 -7.30 31.33
CA GLU A 59 -1.15 -6.30 31.53
C GLU A 59 -1.03 -5.38 30.33
N ILE A 60 -1.15 -5.91 29.09
CA ILE A 60 -1.14 -5.14 27.85
C ILE A 60 -2.32 -4.16 27.84
N LEU A 61 -3.55 -4.64 28.08
CA LEU A 61 -4.76 -3.80 28.11
C LEU A 61 -4.65 -2.69 29.18
N ASN A 62 -4.20 -3.03 30.39
CA ASN A 62 -4.01 -2.07 31.47
C ASN A 62 -2.90 -1.05 31.15
N ALA A 63 -1.83 -1.47 30.50
CA ALA A 63 -0.76 -0.58 30.10
C ALA A 63 -1.21 0.40 29.02
N ILE A 64 -1.91 -0.09 27.98
CA ILE A 64 -2.46 0.74 26.90
C ILE A 64 -3.49 1.73 27.47
N SER A 65 -4.46 1.28 28.27
CA SER A 65 -5.55 2.13 28.77
C SER A 65 -5.09 3.23 29.74
N SER A 66 -3.95 3.05 30.40
CA SER A 66 -3.37 4.02 31.34
C SER A 66 -2.22 4.85 30.77
N ALA A 67 -1.84 4.60 29.52
CA ALA A 67 -0.67 5.21 28.88
C ALA A 67 -0.81 6.72 28.73
N LYS A 68 0.29 7.42 28.87
CA LYS A 68 0.42 8.88 28.71
C LYS A 68 1.55 9.20 27.72
N ALA A 69 1.54 10.41 27.21
CA ALA A 69 2.57 10.89 26.30
C ALA A 69 3.99 10.63 26.86
N GLY A 70 4.80 9.92 26.09
CA GLY A 70 6.16 9.52 26.43
C GLY A 70 6.31 8.16 27.09
N ASP A 71 5.20 7.47 27.40
CA ASP A 71 5.26 6.12 27.97
C ASP A 71 5.72 5.09 26.94
N VAL A 72 6.46 4.09 27.43
CA VAL A 72 6.95 2.98 26.63
C VAL A 72 6.49 1.65 27.22
N ILE A 73 5.77 0.87 26.45
CA ILE A 73 5.26 -0.45 26.78
C ILE A 73 6.05 -1.47 25.95
N ILE A 74 6.84 -2.30 26.60
CA ILE A 74 7.59 -3.39 25.96
C ILE A 74 6.86 -4.69 26.23
N VAL A 75 6.34 -5.28 25.17
CA VAL A 75 5.62 -6.56 25.23
C VAL A 75 6.64 -7.69 25.11
N LYS A 76 6.71 -8.58 26.08
CA LYS A 76 7.58 -9.76 26.06
C LYS A 76 7.13 -10.75 24.98
N GLU A 77 8.03 -11.65 24.62
CA GLU A 77 7.74 -12.75 23.68
C GLU A 77 6.47 -13.51 24.07
N GLY A 78 5.59 -13.76 23.08
CA GLY A 78 4.39 -14.53 23.30
C GLY A 78 3.23 -14.24 22.38
N THR A 79 2.20 -15.09 22.47
CA THR A 79 0.90 -14.91 21.80
C THR A 79 -0.13 -14.52 22.84
N TYR A 80 -0.72 -13.34 22.66
CA TYR A 80 -1.67 -12.73 23.60
C TYR A 80 -3.07 -12.71 22.97
N LYS A 81 -3.99 -13.45 23.57
CA LYS A 81 -5.36 -13.60 23.07
C LYS A 81 -6.26 -12.47 23.55
N PHE A 82 -7.06 -11.95 22.60
CA PHE A 82 -8.06 -10.92 22.86
C PHE A 82 -9.39 -11.34 22.20
N SER A 83 -10.47 -11.33 22.98
CA SER A 83 -11.84 -11.60 22.46
C SER A 83 -12.51 -10.35 21.94
N ASP A 84 -12.09 -9.19 22.44
CA ASP A 84 -12.70 -7.90 22.16
C ASP A 84 -11.72 -6.98 21.42
N THR A 85 -12.25 -5.99 20.72
CA THR A 85 -11.45 -4.94 20.08
C THR A 85 -10.70 -4.12 21.12
N ILE A 86 -9.39 -3.93 20.93
CA ILE A 86 -8.62 -2.96 21.71
C ILE A 86 -8.89 -1.57 21.16
N VAL A 87 -9.53 -0.69 21.92
CA VAL A 87 -9.86 0.66 21.48
C VAL A 87 -8.95 1.69 22.18
N ILE A 88 -8.12 2.35 21.39
CA ILE A 88 -7.35 3.53 21.78
C ILE A 88 -8.15 4.73 21.27
N ASN A 89 -8.94 5.34 22.16
CA ASN A 89 -9.84 6.43 21.78
C ASN A 89 -9.09 7.79 21.64
N ASN A 90 -9.76 8.76 21.06
CA ASN A 90 -9.23 10.09 20.76
C ASN A 90 -8.84 10.98 21.99
N ALA A 91 -9.06 10.51 23.19
CA ALA A 91 -8.54 11.14 24.42
C ALA A 91 -7.17 10.57 24.85
N MET A 92 -6.77 9.43 24.25
CA MET A 92 -5.54 8.71 24.59
C MET A 92 -4.42 9.12 23.64
N ASN A 93 -3.85 10.32 23.83
CA ASN A 93 -2.90 10.90 22.88
C ASN A 93 -1.49 10.97 23.46
N GLY A 94 -0.52 10.59 22.60
CA GLY A 94 0.86 11.05 22.75
C GLY A 94 0.99 12.54 22.37
N LYS A 95 2.20 12.97 22.06
CA LYS A 95 2.50 14.34 21.59
C LYS A 95 3.66 14.30 20.61
N SER A 96 3.79 15.32 19.79
CA SER A 96 4.98 15.52 18.99
C SER A 96 6.25 15.48 19.88
N GLY A 97 7.19 14.59 19.53
CA GLY A 97 8.40 14.33 20.31
C GLY A 97 8.20 13.46 21.56
N SER A 98 6.96 13.05 21.91
CA SER A 98 6.64 12.23 23.08
C SER A 98 5.55 11.21 22.72
N TYR A 99 5.86 10.32 21.80
CA TYR A 99 4.97 9.23 21.37
C TYR A 99 4.66 8.28 22.54
N ILE A 100 3.47 7.70 22.53
CA ILE A 100 3.18 6.50 23.32
C ILE A 100 3.67 5.31 22.50
N ILE A 101 4.60 4.53 23.04
CA ILE A 101 5.27 3.46 22.30
C ILE A 101 4.78 2.12 22.83
N VAL A 102 4.30 1.26 21.91
CA VAL A 102 4.00 -0.15 22.18
C VAL A 102 4.87 -0.99 21.25
N LYS A 103 5.82 -1.73 21.80
CA LYS A 103 6.78 -2.47 20.98
C LYS A 103 7.01 -3.88 21.50
N ALA A 104 7.32 -4.78 20.57
CA ALA A 104 7.87 -6.09 20.92
C ALA A 104 9.24 -5.92 21.61
N GLU A 105 9.54 -6.75 22.57
CA GLU A 105 10.90 -6.90 23.12
C GLU A 105 11.86 -7.21 21.95
N SER A 106 13.03 -6.56 21.95
CA SER A 106 13.94 -6.60 20.80
C SER A 106 14.35 -8.02 20.42
N GLY A 107 14.13 -8.39 19.16
CA GLY A 107 14.45 -9.72 18.62
C GLY A 107 13.47 -10.82 19.04
N LYS A 108 12.31 -10.46 19.60
CA LYS A 108 11.28 -11.37 20.07
C LYS A 108 10.02 -11.29 19.23
N GLU A 109 9.32 -12.40 19.10
CA GLU A 109 8.04 -12.49 18.40
C GLU A 109 6.89 -12.19 19.37
N VAL A 110 6.04 -11.23 18.99
CA VAL A 110 4.86 -10.83 19.75
C VAL A 110 3.65 -10.87 18.83
N LYS A 111 2.66 -11.67 19.20
CA LYS A 111 1.41 -11.80 18.43
C LYS A 111 0.23 -11.37 19.30
N PHE A 112 -0.56 -10.42 18.82
CA PHE A 112 -1.88 -10.07 19.33
C PHE A 112 -2.91 -10.89 18.54
N ASP A 113 -3.43 -11.93 19.19
CA ASP A 113 -4.30 -12.94 18.59
C ASP A 113 -5.77 -12.63 18.87
N PHE A 114 -6.49 -12.20 17.84
CA PHE A 114 -7.92 -11.91 17.84
C PHE A 114 -8.75 -13.04 17.19
N SER A 115 -8.17 -14.21 16.93
CA SER A 115 -8.81 -15.28 16.16
C SER A 115 -10.09 -15.85 16.81
N ALA A 116 -10.35 -15.56 18.09
CA ALA A 116 -11.59 -15.88 18.76
C ALA A 116 -12.77 -14.98 18.33
N GLN A 117 -12.51 -13.82 17.72
CA GLN A 117 -13.55 -12.94 17.19
C GLN A 117 -14.25 -13.61 15.99
N LYS A 118 -15.55 -13.33 15.82
CA LYS A 118 -16.29 -13.71 14.63
C LYS A 118 -16.15 -12.67 13.55
N LEU A 119 -16.36 -13.06 12.29
CA LEU A 119 -16.47 -12.13 11.17
C LEU A 119 -17.65 -11.19 11.41
N ASP A 120 -17.35 -9.92 11.66
CA ASP A 120 -18.33 -8.85 11.91
C ASP A 120 -17.59 -7.50 11.85
N GLY A 121 -18.12 -6.52 11.12
CA GLY A 121 -17.51 -5.18 10.96
C GLY A 121 -17.32 -4.39 12.26
N ALA A 122 -17.81 -4.86 13.42
CA ALA A 122 -17.53 -4.31 14.74
C ALA A 122 -16.31 -4.95 15.41
N ASN A 123 -15.86 -6.11 14.94
CA ASN A 123 -14.83 -6.95 15.58
C ASN A 123 -13.43 -6.69 15.01
N ARG A 124 -12.96 -5.45 15.09
CA ARG A 124 -11.58 -5.10 14.71
C ARG A 124 -10.59 -5.63 15.74
N GLY A 125 -9.35 -5.84 15.33
CA GLY A 125 -8.30 -6.18 16.28
C GLY A 125 -7.99 -4.97 17.17
N VAL A 126 -7.44 -3.91 16.58
CA VAL A 126 -7.14 -2.66 17.29
C VAL A 126 -7.74 -1.48 16.54
N VAL A 127 -8.42 -0.60 17.25
CA VAL A 127 -8.79 0.75 16.78
C VAL A 127 -7.81 1.74 17.39
N VAL A 128 -7.10 2.51 16.56
CA VAL A 128 -6.20 3.58 16.97
C VAL A 128 -6.79 4.92 16.52
N ASP A 129 -7.65 5.49 17.37
CA ASP A 129 -8.28 6.80 17.17
C ASP A 129 -7.51 7.91 17.94
N GLY A 130 -6.54 7.52 18.78
CA GLY A 130 -5.59 8.42 19.43
C GLY A 130 -4.45 8.82 18.50
N ASP A 131 -3.86 9.99 18.78
CA ASP A 131 -2.75 10.57 18.04
C ASP A 131 -1.39 10.23 18.66
N TYR A 132 -0.33 10.22 17.84
CA TYR A 132 1.07 10.04 18.26
C TYR A 132 1.33 8.72 18.99
N TRP A 133 0.79 7.64 18.49
CA TRP A 133 1.14 6.28 18.89
C TRP A 133 2.21 5.69 17.97
N TYR A 134 3.08 4.87 18.55
CA TYR A 134 4.13 4.17 17.81
C TYR A 134 4.07 2.69 18.14
N PHE A 135 3.72 1.87 17.16
CA PHE A 135 3.72 0.42 17.26
C PHE A 135 4.93 -0.16 16.55
N GLN A 136 5.65 -1.10 17.18
CA GLN A 136 6.83 -1.71 16.58
C GLN A 136 6.89 -3.22 16.81
N GLY A 137 7.02 -3.99 15.71
CA GLY A 137 7.33 -5.41 15.75
C GLY A 137 6.21 -6.31 16.27
N ILE A 138 4.95 -5.87 16.20
CA ILE A 138 3.78 -6.63 16.66
C ILE A 138 3.06 -7.26 15.48
N ASN A 139 2.67 -8.53 15.60
CA ASN A 139 1.78 -9.21 14.67
C ASN A 139 0.33 -9.08 15.16
N PHE A 140 -0.55 -8.46 14.35
CA PHE A 140 -1.99 -8.33 14.55
C PHE A 140 -2.70 -9.42 13.73
N TYR A 141 -3.20 -10.43 14.41
CA TYR A 141 -3.62 -11.69 13.81
C TYR A 141 -5.09 -12.01 14.04
N GLY A 142 -5.78 -12.38 12.98
CA GLY A 142 -7.06 -13.10 13.04
C GLY A 142 -8.26 -12.29 13.51
N ALA A 143 -8.23 -10.97 13.39
CA ALA A 143 -9.37 -10.11 13.74
C ALA A 143 -10.63 -10.43 12.92
N GLY A 144 -11.79 -10.19 13.51
CA GLY A 144 -13.09 -10.43 12.86
C GLY A 144 -13.46 -9.43 11.76
N ASP A 145 -12.72 -8.32 11.69
CA ASP A 145 -12.76 -7.29 10.66
C ASP A 145 -11.31 -6.84 10.39
N ASN A 146 -11.01 -5.54 10.27
CA ASN A 146 -9.64 -5.07 10.09
C ASN A 146 -8.71 -5.52 11.22
N GLY A 147 -7.48 -5.92 10.90
CA GLY A 147 -6.46 -6.17 11.92
C GLY A 147 -6.19 -4.91 12.75
N VAL A 148 -6.01 -3.77 12.06
CA VAL A 148 -5.95 -2.43 12.66
C VAL A 148 -6.81 -1.46 11.85
N LEU A 149 -7.70 -0.74 12.54
CA LEU A 149 -8.30 0.49 12.03
C LEU A 149 -7.53 1.68 12.59
N LEU A 150 -6.78 2.37 11.75
CA LEU A 150 -6.02 3.57 12.10
C LEU A 150 -6.85 4.81 11.78
N ALA A 151 -7.35 5.47 12.83
CA ALA A 151 -8.28 6.58 12.72
C ALA A 151 -7.75 7.88 13.33
N GLY A 152 -6.64 7.85 14.07
CA GLY A 152 -5.95 9.02 14.60
C GLY A 152 -4.86 9.55 13.66
N ASN A 153 -4.13 10.55 14.12
CA ASN A 153 -3.15 11.30 13.36
C ASN A 153 -1.72 11.09 13.88
N ASN A 154 -0.74 11.27 12.99
CA ASN A 154 0.69 11.25 13.34
C ASN A 154 1.15 9.94 14.01
N ASN A 155 0.48 8.84 13.73
CA ASN A 155 0.83 7.52 14.26
C ASN A 155 1.88 6.84 13.39
N ILE A 156 2.66 5.95 13.99
CA ILE A 156 3.70 5.19 13.30
C ILE A 156 3.52 3.70 13.57
N PHE A 157 3.52 2.90 12.51
CA PHE A 157 3.63 1.45 12.56
C PHE A 157 4.94 1.03 11.89
N GLU A 158 5.85 0.40 12.64
CA GLU A 158 7.13 -0.05 12.13
C GLU A 158 7.30 -1.55 12.32
N LYS A 159 7.68 -2.25 11.25
CA LYS A 159 7.97 -3.71 11.29
C LYS A 159 6.84 -4.53 11.91
N CYS A 160 5.61 -4.07 11.78
CA CYS A 160 4.42 -4.80 12.21
C CYS A 160 3.96 -5.76 11.12
N VAL A 161 3.24 -6.81 11.53
CA VAL A 161 2.62 -7.78 10.64
C VAL A 161 1.10 -7.71 10.83
N PHE A 162 0.34 -7.75 9.74
CA PHE A 162 -1.11 -7.81 9.74
C PHE A 162 -1.51 -9.09 9.00
N GLU A 163 -1.93 -10.12 9.74
CA GLU A 163 -2.01 -11.49 9.24
C GLU A 163 -3.40 -12.09 9.47
N ALA A 164 -3.97 -12.67 8.43
CA ALA A 164 -5.17 -13.50 8.49
C ALA A 164 -6.41 -12.80 9.13
N ASN A 165 -6.52 -11.49 8.97
CA ASN A 165 -7.69 -10.73 9.42
C ASN A 165 -8.84 -10.87 8.42
N ARG A 166 -10.09 -10.68 8.89
CA ARG A 166 -11.30 -10.94 8.10
C ARG A 166 -11.83 -9.73 7.32
N ASP A 167 -11.04 -8.70 7.22
CA ASP A 167 -11.07 -7.56 6.31
C ASP A 167 -9.63 -7.12 6.11
N SER A 168 -9.37 -5.88 5.70
CA SER A 168 -8.03 -5.39 5.42
C SER A 168 -7.08 -5.53 6.62
N GLY A 169 -5.82 -5.85 6.37
CA GLY A 169 -4.83 -6.00 7.43
C GLY A 169 -4.67 -4.72 8.24
N LEU A 170 -4.41 -3.58 7.57
CA LEU A 170 -4.45 -2.25 8.17
C LEU A 170 -5.27 -1.32 7.28
N GLN A 171 -6.33 -0.73 7.84
CA GLN A 171 -7.12 0.30 7.17
C GLN A 171 -6.89 1.67 7.82
N ILE A 172 -6.62 2.70 7.01
CA ILE A 172 -6.62 4.11 7.42
C ILE A 172 -7.96 4.72 7.01
N SER A 173 -8.81 5.00 7.99
CA SER A 173 -10.14 5.57 7.78
C SER A 173 -10.67 6.10 9.11
N ARG A 174 -11.58 7.08 9.08
CA ARG A 174 -12.18 7.62 10.31
C ARG A 174 -12.88 6.53 11.13
N TYR A 175 -12.79 6.62 12.44
CA TYR A 175 -13.60 5.82 13.38
C TYR A 175 -14.87 6.59 13.78
N ASP A 176 -14.73 7.88 14.10
CA ASP A 176 -15.88 8.75 14.37
C ASP A 176 -16.61 9.09 13.07
N THR A 177 -17.83 8.57 12.92
CA THR A 177 -18.67 8.81 11.75
C THR A 177 -19.14 10.26 11.62
N THR A 178 -19.06 11.08 12.69
CA THR A 178 -19.39 12.51 12.67
C THR A 178 -18.30 13.38 12.05
N ALA A 179 -17.06 12.86 11.90
CA ALA A 179 -15.97 13.51 11.16
C ALA A 179 -16.31 13.60 9.67
N ALA A 180 -17.08 14.59 9.26
CA ALA A 180 -17.70 14.68 7.95
C ALA A 180 -16.74 15.12 6.83
N THR A 181 -15.68 15.84 7.15
CA THR A 181 -14.78 16.50 6.19
C THR A 181 -13.35 15.95 6.27
N LYS A 182 -12.62 16.03 5.16
CA LYS A 182 -11.29 15.44 5.00
C LYS A 182 -10.24 15.95 6.00
N ASP A 183 -10.36 17.17 6.47
CA ASP A 183 -9.49 17.77 7.48
C ASP A 183 -9.65 17.15 8.89
N LEU A 184 -10.74 16.42 9.12
CA LEU A 184 -10.99 15.67 10.34
C LEU A 184 -10.61 14.17 10.23
N TRP A 185 -10.16 13.73 9.06
CA TRP A 185 -9.83 12.33 8.81
C TRP A 185 -8.38 12.01 9.16
N PRO A 186 -8.05 10.73 9.44
CA PRO A 186 -6.72 10.31 9.86
C PRO A 186 -5.64 10.75 8.86
N SER A 187 -4.65 11.48 9.37
CA SER A 187 -3.64 12.19 8.57
C SER A 187 -2.23 12.03 9.11
N ASN A 188 -1.23 12.18 8.24
CA ASN A 188 0.19 12.19 8.59
C ASN A 188 0.68 10.92 9.31
N ASN A 189 0.07 9.77 9.03
CA ASN A 189 0.50 8.50 9.58
C ASN A 189 1.61 7.88 8.71
N LEU A 190 2.53 7.16 9.34
CA LEU A 190 3.63 6.48 8.70
C LEU A 190 3.55 4.96 8.96
N ILE A 191 3.37 4.19 7.90
CA ILE A 191 3.44 2.74 7.92
C ILE A 191 4.75 2.34 7.24
N ILE A 192 5.69 1.78 8.01
CA ILE A 192 7.05 1.58 7.50
C ILE A 192 7.58 0.17 7.79
N ASN A 193 8.13 -0.46 6.76
CA ASN A 193 8.71 -1.81 6.83
C ASN A 193 7.72 -2.85 7.39
N CYS A 194 6.42 -2.65 7.19
CA CYS A 194 5.37 -3.56 7.64
C CYS A 194 5.03 -4.60 6.58
N THR A 195 4.47 -5.72 7.03
CA THR A 195 3.99 -6.78 6.15
C THR A 195 2.50 -7.01 6.39
N SER A 196 1.72 -7.21 5.31
CA SER A 196 0.30 -7.55 5.41
C SER A 196 -0.02 -8.72 4.47
N HIS A 197 -0.57 -9.80 5.02
CA HIS A 197 -0.81 -11.01 4.23
C HIS A 197 -1.91 -11.92 4.77
N ASP A 198 -2.42 -12.77 3.87
CA ASP A 198 -3.44 -13.77 4.16
C ASP A 198 -4.74 -13.20 4.75
N ASN A 199 -5.00 -11.90 4.54
CA ASN A 199 -6.26 -11.30 4.96
C ASN A 199 -7.37 -11.72 4.00
N CYS A 200 -8.53 -12.09 4.56
CA CYS A 200 -9.65 -12.59 3.79
C CYS A 200 -10.96 -12.53 4.58
N ASP A 201 -11.97 -11.88 4.01
CA ASP A 201 -13.37 -11.95 4.48
C ASP A 201 -13.99 -13.26 3.98
N PHE A 202 -13.68 -14.35 4.68
CA PHE A 202 -13.95 -15.74 4.27
C PHE A 202 -15.42 -15.99 3.91
N PRO A 203 -15.75 -16.42 2.68
CA PRO A 203 -17.12 -16.75 2.27
C PRO A 203 -17.79 -17.82 3.15
N GLU A 204 -17.03 -18.79 3.63
CA GLU A 204 -17.51 -19.83 4.53
C GLU A 204 -17.88 -19.32 5.94
N GLN A 205 -17.51 -18.10 6.27
CA GLN A 205 -17.86 -17.40 7.50
C GLN A 205 -18.90 -16.28 7.29
N GLY A 206 -19.43 -16.15 6.07
CA GLY A 206 -20.42 -15.14 5.71
C GLY A 206 -19.84 -13.88 5.05
N GLY A 207 -18.57 -13.87 4.75
CA GLY A 207 -17.93 -12.83 3.94
C GLY A 207 -18.14 -13.03 2.44
N THR A 208 -17.45 -12.24 1.62
CA THR A 208 -17.56 -12.30 0.15
C THR A 208 -16.23 -12.66 -0.52
N GLY A 209 -15.11 -12.53 0.18
CA GLY A 209 -13.76 -12.68 -0.36
C GLY A 209 -13.30 -11.48 -1.20
N GLU A 210 -14.01 -10.33 -1.13
CA GLU A 210 -13.80 -9.18 -2.02
C GLU A 210 -13.39 -7.88 -1.29
N ASN A 211 -13.20 -7.91 0.04
CA ASN A 211 -12.96 -6.68 0.81
C ASN A 211 -11.63 -6.63 1.55
N ALA A 212 -10.95 -7.77 1.67
CA ALA A 212 -9.76 -7.89 2.50
C ALA A 212 -8.48 -7.57 1.74
N ASP A 213 -8.07 -6.32 1.84
CA ASP A 213 -6.80 -5.83 1.30
C ASP A 213 -5.64 -6.07 2.27
N GLY A 214 -4.40 -5.98 1.76
CA GLY A 214 -3.26 -5.89 2.67
C GLY A 214 -3.25 -4.56 3.41
N PHE A 215 -3.24 -3.46 2.68
CA PHE A 215 -3.27 -2.09 3.19
C PHE A 215 -4.35 -1.27 2.49
N ALA A 216 -5.19 -0.60 3.25
CA ALA A 216 -6.33 0.16 2.75
C ALA A 216 -6.36 1.58 3.30
N ALA A 217 -5.82 2.56 2.57
CA ALA A 217 -6.02 3.98 2.87
C ALA A 217 -7.22 4.46 2.05
N LYS A 218 -8.44 4.18 2.53
CA LYS A 218 -9.65 4.29 1.71
C LYS A 218 -10.81 4.98 2.42
N LEU A 219 -11.83 5.37 1.66
CA LEU A 219 -13.13 5.90 2.07
C LEU A 219 -13.07 7.28 2.73
N THR A 220 -12.43 7.41 3.87
CA THR A 220 -12.33 8.63 4.70
C THR A 220 -10.94 8.76 5.28
N CYS A 221 -9.96 8.91 4.41
CA CYS A 221 -8.54 9.04 4.74
C CYS A 221 -8.07 10.47 4.45
N GLY A 222 -7.37 11.09 5.38
CA GLY A 222 -6.86 12.46 5.27
C GLY A 222 -5.48 12.54 4.58
N GLU A 223 -4.87 13.71 4.61
CA GLU A 223 -3.63 14.02 3.89
C GLU A 223 -2.37 13.46 4.58
N GLY A 224 -1.31 13.28 3.80
CA GLY A 224 0.04 13.04 4.32
C GLY A 224 0.32 11.64 4.86
N ASN A 225 -0.55 10.66 4.62
CA ASN A 225 -0.29 9.28 5.00
C ASN A 225 0.71 8.63 4.04
N VAL A 226 1.68 7.90 4.60
CA VAL A 226 2.80 7.32 3.86
C VAL A 226 2.95 5.83 4.17
N PHE A 227 3.08 5.02 3.13
CA PHE A 227 3.56 3.64 3.21
C PHE A 227 4.98 3.58 2.63
N ASP A 228 5.96 3.06 3.40
CA ASP A 228 7.34 2.98 2.98
C ASP A 228 7.98 1.64 3.33
N GLY A 229 8.56 0.96 2.36
CA GLY A 229 9.22 -0.32 2.56
C GLY A 229 8.29 -1.47 2.96
N CYS A 230 6.97 -1.32 2.73
CA CYS A 230 5.98 -2.33 3.12
C CYS A 230 5.83 -3.42 2.07
N ILE A 231 5.39 -4.60 2.53
CA ILE A 231 5.13 -5.78 1.69
C ILE A 231 3.68 -6.21 1.89
N SER A 232 2.94 -6.38 0.80
CA SER A 232 1.57 -6.90 0.81
C SER A 232 1.45 -8.09 -0.13
N TYR A 233 1.03 -9.25 0.40
CA TYR A 233 0.91 -10.45 -0.43
C TYR A 233 -0.16 -11.41 0.05
N SER A 234 -0.66 -12.21 -0.88
CA SER A 234 -1.60 -13.30 -0.57
C SER A 234 -2.85 -12.85 0.19
N ASN A 235 -3.33 -11.63 -0.05
CA ASN A 235 -4.64 -11.20 0.42
C ASN A 235 -5.72 -11.62 -0.59
N SER A 236 -6.98 -11.78 -0.15
CA SER A 236 -8.05 -12.20 -1.05
C SER A 236 -8.43 -11.12 -2.06
N ASP A 237 -8.26 -9.85 -1.72
CA ASP A 237 -8.52 -8.71 -2.59
C ASP A 237 -7.20 -8.03 -3.01
N ASP A 238 -7.03 -6.75 -2.79
CA ASP A 238 -5.90 -5.98 -3.29
C ASP A 238 -4.68 -5.96 -2.35
N GLY A 239 -3.51 -5.70 -2.88
CA GLY A 239 -2.33 -5.41 -2.04
C GLY A 239 -2.46 -4.06 -1.36
N TRP A 240 -2.80 -3.01 -2.11
CA TRP A 240 -3.19 -1.68 -1.64
C TRP A 240 -4.50 -1.27 -2.27
N ASP A 241 -5.44 -0.76 -1.45
CA ASP A 241 -6.68 -0.13 -1.91
C ASP A 241 -6.78 1.32 -1.43
N LEU A 242 -6.83 2.26 -2.39
CA LEU A 242 -7.02 3.70 -2.16
C LEU A 242 -8.41 4.16 -2.64
N PHE A 243 -9.44 3.36 -2.38
CA PHE A 243 -10.79 3.61 -2.88
C PHE A 243 -11.42 4.83 -2.23
N ALA A 244 -11.91 5.76 -3.05
CA ALA A 244 -12.73 6.90 -2.61
C ALA A 244 -14.20 6.68 -3.02
N LYS A 245 -15.15 7.15 -2.21
CA LYS A 245 -16.59 7.08 -2.49
C LYS A 245 -17.15 8.43 -2.90
N SER A 246 -18.04 8.47 -3.89
CA SER A 246 -18.75 9.68 -4.27
C SER A 246 -19.50 10.34 -3.10
N ALA A 247 -20.03 9.52 -2.17
CA ALA A 247 -20.75 10.01 -1.00
C ALA A 247 -19.90 10.80 0.00
N THR A 248 -18.59 10.49 0.09
CA THR A 248 -17.65 11.17 1.00
C THR A 248 -16.71 12.12 0.28
N GLY A 249 -16.62 12.00 -1.05
CA GLY A 249 -15.71 12.80 -1.87
C GLY A 249 -14.25 12.29 -1.83
N PRO A 250 -13.30 13.13 -2.30
CA PRO A 250 -11.91 12.75 -2.43
C PRO A 250 -11.23 12.55 -1.07
N ILE A 251 -10.47 11.48 -0.97
CA ILE A 251 -9.55 11.23 0.15
C ILE A 251 -8.29 12.11 0.03
N GLY A 252 -7.44 12.11 1.05
CA GLY A 252 -6.14 12.79 1.01
C GLY A 252 -5.15 12.11 0.07
N VAL A 253 -4.10 12.85 -0.30
CA VAL A 253 -3.01 12.31 -1.11
C VAL A 253 -2.21 11.29 -0.31
N ILE A 254 -2.12 10.08 -0.82
CA ILE A 254 -1.34 8.99 -0.25
C ILE A 254 -0.03 8.87 -1.02
N THR A 255 1.07 8.65 -0.28
CA THR A 255 2.37 8.29 -0.85
C THR A 255 2.70 6.85 -0.53
N ILE A 256 2.96 6.04 -1.58
CA ILE A 256 3.42 4.65 -1.47
C ILE A 256 4.81 4.58 -2.10
N ARG A 257 5.81 4.14 -1.33
CA ARG A 257 7.17 4.07 -1.85
C ARG A 257 7.95 2.87 -1.31
N ASN A 258 8.88 2.37 -2.13
CA ASN A 258 9.74 1.23 -1.77
C ASN A 258 8.95 -0.02 -1.36
N CYS A 259 7.72 -0.17 -1.85
CA CYS A 259 6.77 -1.21 -1.44
C CYS A 259 6.68 -2.33 -2.48
N VAL A 260 6.24 -3.50 -2.02
CA VAL A 260 6.09 -4.70 -2.86
C VAL A 260 4.69 -5.29 -2.69
N ALA A 261 4.00 -5.54 -3.81
CA ALA A 261 2.71 -6.24 -3.86
C ALA A 261 2.81 -7.49 -4.72
N PHE A 262 2.49 -8.67 -4.18
CA PHE A 262 2.53 -9.88 -4.99
C PHE A 262 1.52 -10.94 -4.54
N ASN A 263 1.15 -11.81 -5.49
CA ASN A 263 0.27 -12.98 -5.27
C ASN A 263 -1.08 -12.63 -4.59
N ASN A 264 -1.55 -11.37 -4.66
CA ASN A 264 -2.88 -11.01 -4.16
C ASN A 264 -3.95 -11.66 -5.04
N GLY A 265 -5.08 -12.07 -4.45
CA GLY A 265 -6.10 -12.92 -5.03
C GLY A 265 -5.86 -14.41 -4.78
N THR A 266 -4.77 -14.81 -4.10
CA THR A 266 -4.50 -16.20 -3.71
C THR A 266 -3.84 -16.22 -2.35
N LEU A 267 -4.47 -16.84 -1.37
CA LEU A 267 -3.90 -17.00 -0.04
C LEU A 267 -2.65 -17.89 -0.06
N SER A 268 -1.80 -17.80 0.95
CA SER A 268 -0.57 -18.60 1.06
C SER A 268 -0.81 -20.11 1.06
N ASN A 269 -2.00 -20.56 1.47
CA ASN A 269 -2.43 -21.95 1.41
C ASN A 269 -2.88 -22.39 0.00
N GLY A 270 -2.82 -21.50 -1.01
CA GLY A 270 -3.21 -21.76 -2.38
C GLY A 270 -4.71 -21.55 -2.70
N VAL A 271 -5.52 -21.16 -1.72
CA VAL A 271 -6.94 -20.88 -1.96
C VAL A 271 -7.07 -19.55 -2.69
N HIS A 272 -7.92 -19.56 -3.73
CA HIS A 272 -8.26 -18.39 -4.54
C HIS A 272 -9.75 -18.09 -4.41
N TYR A 273 -10.09 -16.85 -4.06
CA TYR A 273 -11.46 -16.34 -4.06
C TYR A 273 -11.65 -15.40 -5.26
N ALA A 274 -12.57 -15.77 -6.16
CA ALA A 274 -12.74 -15.11 -7.44
C ALA A 274 -13.44 -13.73 -7.37
N ASN A 275 -13.99 -13.36 -6.21
CA ASN A 275 -14.74 -12.11 -6.05
C ASN A 275 -13.85 -10.89 -5.84
N GLY A 276 -12.63 -11.07 -5.34
CA GLY A 276 -11.69 -9.97 -5.12
C GLY A 276 -11.24 -9.29 -6.40
N ASP A 277 -10.86 -8.02 -6.32
CA ASP A 277 -10.27 -7.25 -7.42
C ASP A 277 -8.83 -7.70 -7.75
N MET A 278 -8.11 -8.23 -6.76
CA MET A 278 -6.81 -8.94 -6.87
C MET A 278 -5.68 -8.11 -7.48
N ASN A 279 -5.72 -6.79 -7.36
CA ASN A 279 -4.66 -5.93 -7.89
C ASN A 279 -3.46 -5.85 -6.92
N GLY A 280 -2.30 -5.46 -7.44
CA GLY A 280 -1.18 -5.09 -6.58
C GLY A 280 -1.42 -3.74 -5.91
N PHE A 281 -1.67 -2.70 -6.72
CA PHE A 281 -1.93 -1.33 -6.27
C PHE A 281 -3.15 -0.76 -6.98
N LYS A 282 -4.25 -0.58 -6.23
CA LYS A 282 -5.49 0.03 -6.68
C LYS A 282 -5.55 1.47 -6.19
N LEU A 283 -5.41 2.43 -7.12
CA LEU A 283 -5.09 3.83 -6.84
C LEU A 283 -6.30 4.76 -7.01
N GLY A 284 -7.48 4.31 -6.61
CA GLY A 284 -8.69 5.12 -6.69
C GLY A 284 -9.99 4.33 -6.75
N GLY A 285 -11.08 5.02 -7.03
CA GLY A 285 -12.42 4.42 -7.17
C GLY A 285 -13.52 5.42 -7.45
N SER A 286 -14.68 4.93 -7.90
CA SER A 286 -15.93 5.67 -8.07
C SER A 286 -15.88 6.95 -8.89
N GLY A 287 -14.84 7.16 -9.73
CA GLY A 287 -14.67 8.42 -10.46
C GLY A 287 -14.30 9.61 -9.58
N VAL A 288 -13.86 9.36 -8.35
CA VAL A 288 -13.44 10.39 -7.38
C VAL A 288 -11.93 10.58 -7.47
N GLY A 289 -11.48 11.80 -7.72
CA GLY A 289 -10.09 12.11 -8.04
C GLY A 289 -9.22 12.44 -6.84
N THR A 290 -8.06 11.77 -6.72
CA THR A 290 -6.97 12.15 -5.80
C THR A 290 -5.62 11.84 -6.46
N PRO A 291 -4.68 12.82 -6.53
CA PRO A 291 -3.39 12.65 -7.23
C PRO A 291 -2.36 11.94 -6.35
N HIS A 292 -2.52 10.63 -6.16
CA HIS A 292 -1.60 9.82 -5.36
C HIS A 292 -0.20 9.71 -5.97
N ASN A 293 0.79 9.44 -5.11
CA ASN A 293 2.19 9.26 -5.49
C ASN A 293 2.63 7.81 -5.22
N VAL A 294 3.16 7.14 -6.24
CA VAL A 294 3.71 5.78 -6.15
C VAL A 294 5.12 5.77 -6.72
N MET A 295 6.10 5.33 -5.94
CA MET A 295 7.49 5.36 -6.39
C MET A 295 8.33 4.20 -5.86
N ASN A 296 9.27 3.72 -6.69
CA ASN A 296 10.21 2.64 -6.34
C ASN A 296 9.48 1.37 -5.87
N CYS A 297 8.33 1.04 -6.45
CA CYS A 297 7.51 -0.11 -6.05
C CYS A 297 7.64 -1.27 -7.05
N LEU A 298 7.38 -2.48 -6.54
CA LEU A 298 7.36 -3.71 -7.33
C LEU A 298 5.99 -4.38 -7.19
N SER A 299 5.42 -4.84 -8.30
CA SER A 299 4.15 -5.57 -8.34
C SER A 299 4.27 -6.80 -9.22
N PHE A 300 4.07 -8.01 -8.67
CA PHE A 300 4.21 -9.22 -9.48
C PHE A 300 3.25 -10.35 -9.08
N ASP A 301 2.93 -11.20 -10.05
CA ASP A 301 2.11 -12.41 -9.87
C ASP A 301 0.73 -12.17 -9.21
N ASN A 302 0.18 -10.95 -9.20
CA ASN A 302 -1.16 -10.67 -8.69
C ASN A 302 -2.24 -11.24 -9.61
N GLY A 303 -3.41 -11.53 -9.06
CA GLY A 303 -4.53 -12.11 -9.79
C GLY A 303 -5.07 -11.22 -10.91
N ALA A 304 -4.98 -9.91 -10.72
CA ALA A 304 -5.38 -8.89 -11.70
C ALA A 304 -4.21 -7.94 -12.02
N THR A 305 -4.45 -6.64 -12.05
CA THR A 305 -3.48 -5.65 -12.53
C THR A 305 -2.39 -5.35 -11.50
N GLY A 306 -1.17 -5.12 -11.94
CA GLY A 306 -0.09 -4.67 -11.05
C GLY A 306 -0.36 -3.29 -10.47
N PHE A 307 -0.67 -2.31 -11.34
CA PHE A 307 -1.02 -0.93 -10.97
C PHE A 307 -2.24 -0.47 -11.76
N THR A 308 -3.31 -0.05 -11.07
CA THR A 308 -4.53 0.45 -11.71
C THR A 308 -4.96 1.80 -11.13
N ASP A 309 -5.39 2.72 -12.01
CA ASP A 309 -6.02 3.98 -11.59
C ASP A 309 -7.42 3.78 -11.01
N ASN A 310 -8.06 2.67 -11.31
CA ASN A 310 -9.39 2.28 -10.85
C ASN A 310 -10.44 3.41 -10.91
N ASN A 311 -10.57 4.08 -12.06
CA ASN A 311 -11.43 5.26 -12.27
C ASN A 311 -11.05 6.50 -11.43
N ASN A 312 -9.78 6.69 -11.11
CA ASN A 312 -9.30 7.94 -10.54
C ASN A 312 -9.03 8.95 -11.67
N PRO A 313 -9.84 10.00 -11.84
CA PRO A 313 -9.72 10.91 -12.98
C PRO A 313 -8.62 11.98 -12.81
N THR A 314 -7.91 12.02 -11.68
CA THR A 314 -6.83 12.98 -11.44
C THR A 314 -5.48 12.43 -11.87
N GLY A 315 -4.52 13.33 -12.11
CA GLY A 315 -3.18 12.96 -12.53
C GLY A 315 -2.39 12.24 -11.43
N LEU A 316 -2.22 10.94 -11.55
CA LEU A 316 -1.34 10.13 -10.70
C LEU A 316 0.13 10.41 -11.01
N THR A 317 1.01 10.24 -10.02
CA THR A 317 2.46 10.23 -10.22
C THR A 317 2.99 8.83 -9.91
N ILE A 318 3.46 8.12 -10.94
CA ILE A 318 4.01 6.75 -10.81
C ILE A 318 5.42 6.74 -11.38
N VAL A 319 6.44 6.52 -10.51
CA VAL A 319 7.85 6.70 -10.89
C VAL A 319 8.70 5.52 -10.40
N ASN A 320 9.59 5.03 -11.26
CA ASN A 320 10.54 3.94 -10.96
C ASN A 320 9.85 2.69 -10.40
N VAL A 321 8.81 2.21 -11.05
CA VAL A 321 8.10 1.01 -10.64
C VAL A 321 8.27 -0.12 -11.63
N THR A 322 8.29 -1.35 -11.11
CA THR A 322 8.34 -2.56 -11.93
C THR A 322 7.09 -3.38 -11.72
N ALA A 323 6.49 -3.84 -12.81
CA ALA A 323 5.36 -4.77 -12.80
C ALA A 323 5.69 -6.01 -13.63
N TRP A 324 5.48 -7.22 -13.05
CA TRP A 324 5.85 -8.49 -13.67
C TRP A 324 4.74 -9.52 -13.54
N GLY A 325 4.30 -10.10 -14.66
CA GLY A 325 3.46 -11.30 -14.66
C GLY A 325 2.14 -11.19 -13.91
N ASN A 326 1.60 -9.96 -13.76
CA ASN A 326 0.29 -9.75 -13.17
C ASN A 326 -0.83 -10.17 -14.14
N GLY A 327 -2.06 -10.31 -13.66
CA GLY A 327 -3.22 -10.68 -14.45
C GLY A 327 -3.48 -12.19 -14.48
N LYS A 328 -2.98 -12.93 -13.51
CA LYS A 328 -3.05 -14.41 -13.46
C LYS A 328 -4.47 -14.95 -13.68
N TYR A 329 -5.48 -14.33 -13.08
CA TYR A 329 -6.89 -14.74 -13.20
C TYR A 329 -7.69 -13.80 -14.10
N ALA A 330 -7.60 -12.49 -13.90
CA ALA A 330 -8.40 -11.51 -14.64
C ALA A 330 -7.90 -11.21 -16.05
N LYS A 331 -6.75 -11.79 -16.48
CA LYS A 331 -6.16 -11.61 -17.81
C LYS A 331 -5.99 -10.13 -18.18
N LYS A 332 -5.51 -9.33 -17.24
CA LYS A 332 -5.26 -7.89 -17.40
C LYS A 332 -3.77 -7.59 -17.59
N GLY A 333 -3.44 -6.40 -18.08
CA GLY A 333 -2.06 -5.92 -18.20
C GLY A 333 -1.43 -5.59 -16.84
N ASN A 334 -0.13 -5.38 -16.85
CA ASN A 334 0.60 -4.95 -15.67
C ASN A 334 0.19 -3.55 -15.21
N PHE A 335 -0.14 -2.65 -16.16
CA PHE A 335 -0.57 -1.28 -15.91
C PHE A 335 -1.90 -0.97 -16.60
N LEU A 336 -2.91 -0.57 -15.82
CA LEU A 336 -4.18 -0.04 -16.31
C LEU A 336 -4.43 1.35 -15.74
N CYS A 337 -3.67 2.35 -16.23
CA CYS A 337 -3.72 3.75 -15.79
C CYS A 337 -4.20 4.65 -16.94
N TYR A 338 -5.37 4.35 -17.51
CA TYR A 338 -5.90 5.01 -18.71
C TYR A 338 -7.16 5.84 -18.46
N ARG A 339 -7.76 5.74 -17.25
CA ARG A 339 -8.95 6.51 -16.84
C ARG A 339 -8.56 7.75 -16.02
N THR A 340 -7.27 7.90 -15.73
CA THR A 340 -6.67 9.09 -15.13
C THR A 340 -6.57 10.24 -16.14
N SER A 341 -6.18 11.44 -15.69
CA SER A 341 -6.07 12.61 -16.58
C SER A 341 -4.73 12.64 -17.35
N SER A 342 -4.69 13.49 -18.37
CA SER A 342 -3.46 13.79 -19.12
C SER A 342 -2.36 14.46 -18.28
N ALA A 343 -2.68 14.91 -17.06
CA ALA A 343 -1.70 15.43 -16.09
C ALA A 343 -0.90 14.32 -15.39
N ALA A 344 -1.31 13.05 -15.50
CA ALA A 344 -0.59 11.93 -14.91
C ALA A 344 0.85 11.84 -15.43
N ILE A 345 1.77 11.46 -14.54
CA ILE A 345 3.20 11.32 -14.82
C ILE A 345 3.62 9.87 -14.62
N PHE A 346 4.17 9.28 -15.66
CA PHE A 346 4.71 7.93 -15.67
C PHE A 346 6.18 7.99 -16.09
N LYS A 347 7.11 7.67 -15.19
CA LYS A 347 8.54 7.73 -15.47
C LYS A 347 9.29 6.54 -14.91
N GLY A 348 10.17 5.94 -15.72
CA GLY A 348 10.99 4.80 -15.30
C GLY A 348 10.16 3.55 -14.99
N LEU A 349 9.07 3.33 -15.73
CA LEU A 349 8.24 2.14 -15.59
C LEU A 349 8.88 0.95 -16.29
N VAL A 350 8.77 -0.22 -15.68
CA VAL A 350 9.14 -1.49 -16.29
C VAL A 350 7.96 -2.44 -16.25
N SER A 351 7.42 -2.80 -17.42
CA SER A 351 6.43 -3.87 -17.58
C SER A 351 7.11 -5.09 -18.18
N ALA A 352 7.01 -6.24 -17.54
CA ALA A 352 7.56 -7.50 -18.05
C ALA A 352 6.62 -8.68 -17.79
N GLY A 353 6.69 -9.72 -18.62
CA GLY A 353 5.80 -10.88 -18.49
C GLY A 353 4.31 -10.52 -18.56
N ALA A 354 3.95 -9.43 -19.23
CA ALA A 354 2.57 -8.97 -19.34
C ALA A 354 1.70 -9.97 -20.11
N ILE A 355 0.51 -10.22 -19.60
CA ILE A 355 -0.46 -11.15 -20.21
C ILE A 355 -1.35 -10.42 -21.22
N ASP A 356 -1.65 -9.15 -20.97
CA ASP A 356 -2.43 -8.25 -21.83
C ASP A 356 -1.77 -6.86 -21.88
N SER A 357 -2.25 -6.02 -22.78
CA SER A 357 -1.69 -4.69 -23.05
C SER A 357 -1.79 -3.77 -21.85
N ASP A 358 -0.68 -3.08 -21.56
CA ASP A 358 -0.66 -1.93 -20.67
C ASP A 358 -1.41 -0.75 -21.29
N LYS A 359 -2.10 0.04 -20.46
CA LYS A 359 -2.89 1.19 -20.93
C LYS A 359 -2.60 2.40 -20.06
N PHE A 360 -2.31 3.54 -20.73
CA PHE A 360 -1.95 4.78 -20.06
C PHE A 360 -2.69 5.99 -20.64
N THR A 361 -3.01 6.96 -19.80
CA THR A 361 -3.35 8.34 -20.17
C THR A 361 -2.48 9.26 -19.33
N GLY A 362 -1.59 10.04 -19.98
CA GLY A 362 -0.67 10.93 -19.29
C GLY A 362 0.67 11.06 -20.00
N LYS A 363 1.63 11.67 -19.31
CA LYS A 363 3.00 11.89 -19.81
C LYS A 363 3.87 10.70 -19.43
N MET A 364 4.49 10.06 -20.42
CA MET A 364 5.37 8.92 -20.20
C MET A 364 6.80 9.26 -20.61
N ALA A 365 7.78 8.87 -19.78
CA ALA A 365 9.19 8.99 -20.07
C ALA A 365 9.96 7.78 -19.54
N ASP A 366 11.07 7.44 -20.19
CA ASP A 366 12.06 6.42 -19.76
C ASP A 366 11.43 5.08 -19.34
N SER A 367 10.38 4.65 -20.02
CA SER A 367 9.54 3.52 -19.61
C SER A 367 9.51 2.40 -20.64
N ILE A 368 9.47 1.17 -20.17
CA ILE A 368 9.26 -0.05 -20.96
C ILE A 368 7.88 -0.57 -20.66
N TYR A 369 7.04 -0.72 -21.66
CA TYR A 369 5.67 -1.20 -21.50
C TYR A 369 5.26 -2.15 -22.64
N TYR A 370 4.26 -2.97 -22.37
CA TYR A 370 3.74 -3.95 -23.32
C TYR A 370 2.44 -3.45 -23.95
N ASN A 371 2.35 -3.51 -25.26
CA ASN A 371 1.11 -3.19 -25.99
C ASN A 371 1.00 -4.04 -27.27
N SER A 372 -0.18 -4.60 -27.49
CA SER A 372 -0.55 -5.33 -28.73
C SER A 372 0.51 -6.35 -29.18
N GLY A 373 1.01 -7.16 -28.25
CA GLY A 373 1.97 -8.21 -28.52
C GLY A 373 3.43 -7.78 -28.63
N LYS A 374 3.74 -6.51 -28.32
CA LYS A 374 5.10 -5.96 -28.40
C LYS A 374 5.48 -5.16 -27.17
N TYR A 375 6.78 -5.21 -26.82
CA TYR A 375 7.37 -4.30 -25.86
C TYR A 375 7.87 -3.05 -26.59
N TYR A 376 7.59 -1.89 -26.01
CA TYR A 376 8.04 -0.59 -26.47
C TYR A 376 9.19 -0.09 -25.61
N ASN A 377 10.12 0.66 -26.22
CA ASN A 377 11.32 1.22 -25.58
C ASN A 377 12.25 0.16 -24.95
N LEU A 378 12.16 -1.09 -25.45
CA LEU A 378 13.02 -2.17 -24.96
C LEU A 378 14.38 -2.10 -25.61
N SER A 379 15.44 -1.96 -24.81
CA SER A 379 16.80 -2.33 -25.16
C SER A 379 17.03 -3.79 -24.73
N GLY A 380 17.42 -4.67 -25.64
CA GLY A 380 17.53 -6.12 -25.42
C GLY A 380 18.51 -6.57 -24.33
N SER A 381 19.26 -5.61 -23.73
CA SER A 381 20.22 -5.87 -22.66
C SER A 381 19.67 -5.69 -21.24
N LEU A 382 18.39 -5.25 -21.07
CA LEU A 382 17.84 -4.90 -19.77
C LEU A 382 17.29 -6.10 -18.98
N PHE A 383 17.00 -7.22 -19.64
CA PHE A 383 16.41 -8.40 -19.00
C PHE A 383 17.08 -9.70 -19.47
N THR A 384 17.24 -10.64 -18.54
CA THR A 384 17.71 -12.00 -18.90
C THR A 384 16.62 -12.79 -19.63
N SER A 385 15.34 -12.51 -19.34
CA SER A 385 14.17 -13.09 -20.01
C SER A 385 12.97 -12.17 -19.84
N LEU A 386 12.13 -12.07 -20.86
CA LEU A 386 10.84 -11.37 -20.85
C LEU A 386 9.67 -12.35 -20.81
N VAL A 387 9.94 -13.65 -20.71
CA VAL A 387 8.93 -14.70 -20.71
C VAL A 387 8.55 -15.04 -19.27
N SER A 388 7.26 -14.97 -18.97
CA SER A 388 6.73 -15.38 -17.67
C SER A 388 7.02 -16.87 -17.44
N GLY A 389 7.63 -17.21 -16.32
CA GLY A 389 7.97 -18.57 -15.95
C GLY A 389 9.47 -18.92 -16.07
N ASP A 390 10.21 -18.25 -16.94
CA ASP A 390 11.64 -18.43 -17.05
C ASP A 390 12.38 -17.57 -16.03
N LYS A 391 12.98 -18.20 -15.01
CA LYS A 391 13.80 -17.52 -14.00
C LYS A 391 13.08 -16.33 -13.34
N LYS A 392 11.90 -16.57 -12.78
CA LYS A 392 11.15 -15.59 -12.00
C LYS A 392 12.06 -14.83 -11.03
N GLY A 393 11.95 -13.52 -11.02
CA GLY A 393 12.70 -12.64 -10.11
C GLY A 393 14.13 -12.32 -10.53
N THR A 394 14.61 -12.80 -11.68
CA THR A 394 15.94 -12.41 -12.16
C THR A 394 15.85 -11.18 -13.06
N VAL A 395 15.66 -10.02 -12.47
CA VAL A 395 15.93 -8.75 -13.15
C VAL A 395 17.44 -8.52 -13.03
N VAL A 396 18.15 -8.63 -14.14
CA VAL A 396 19.56 -8.17 -14.16
C VAL A 396 19.52 -6.66 -14.35
N THR A 397 19.62 -5.94 -13.26
CA THR A 397 19.96 -4.55 -13.33
C THR A 397 21.46 -4.47 -13.60
N ASP A 398 21.87 -3.85 -14.70
CA ASP A 398 23.24 -3.40 -14.85
C ASP A 398 23.51 -2.38 -13.73
N PRO A 399 24.35 -2.69 -12.73
CA PRO A 399 24.60 -1.77 -11.61
C PRO A 399 25.30 -0.48 -12.04
N ALA A 400 25.72 -0.37 -13.31
CA ALA A 400 26.36 0.80 -13.88
C ALA A 400 25.38 1.74 -14.59
N LYS A 401 24.10 1.38 -14.68
CA LYS A 401 23.01 2.19 -15.25
C LYS A 401 21.88 2.37 -14.25
#